data_2bb6944ae441ee3ad898bbf315c814c0
#
_entry.id   2bb6944ae441ee3ad898bbf315c814c0
#
_cell.length_a   1.000
_cell.length_b   1.000
_cell.length_c   1.000
_cell.angle_alpha   90.00
_cell.angle_beta   90.00
_cell.angle_gamma   90.00
#
_symmetry.space_group_name_H-M   'P 1'
#
loop_
_entity.id
_entity.type
_entity.pdbx_description
1 polymer ?
#
loop_
_entity_poly.entity_id
_entity_poly.type
_entity_poly.pdbx_seq_one_letter_code
_entity_poly.pdbx_strand_id
1 'polypeptide(L)'
;MEDVQDKVAFITGGASGIGLGMARAFVAGGMRVVMADIREDHVSAALTRFESAGQRDRVHGLTLDVTDRTGYARAADDAERVFGRIDILCNNAGIGLIGPLAKCQWGDWDWGIQVMITGVINGIQTILPRIRARREGGHVVNTSSMTGILTIPNASIYAMAKSAMVGLSEAMRGELAAENIGVSAFCPGPVQSSIGETGRTRPAQFAGANSGFGELERTLEQRPVSPLWMDALECGERVLAGIRHNDMYIFTQREFREPMEERCRAIMAAFPDEPRNEARAREIHFLLANPIYREGAARPPRRKSESAP
;
A
#
# COMPACT_ATOMS: atom_id res chain seq x y z
N MET A 1 -5.47 15.26 -5.79
CA MET A 1 -6.93 15.38 -5.46
C MET A 1 -7.04 16.19 -4.18
N GLU A 2 -7.21 17.51 -4.28
CA GLU A 2 -7.25 18.40 -3.09
C GLU A 2 -8.55 18.23 -2.31
N ASP A 3 -9.69 18.23 -3.00
CA ASP A 3 -11.00 17.99 -2.40
C ASP A 3 -11.33 16.50 -2.39
N VAL A 4 -11.51 15.98 -1.18
CA VAL A 4 -11.88 14.58 -0.92
C VAL A 4 -13.29 14.43 -0.35
N GLN A 5 -14.02 15.54 -0.18
CA GLN A 5 -15.38 15.52 0.38
C GLN A 5 -16.29 14.60 -0.44
N ASP A 6 -16.96 13.68 0.22
CA ASP A 6 -17.85 12.66 -0.33
C ASP A 6 -17.25 11.73 -1.39
N LYS A 7 -15.92 11.75 -1.58
CA LYS A 7 -15.21 10.76 -2.40
C LYS A 7 -15.27 9.40 -1.74
N VAL A 8 -15.26 8.35 -2.55
CA VAL A 8 -15.34 6.96 -2.09
C VAL A 8 -13.97 6.29 -2.23
N ALA A 9 -13.43 5.81 -1.12
CA ALA A 9 -12.21 5.01 -1.08
C ALA A 9 -12.53 3.53 -0.89
N PHE A 10 -11.93 2.67 -1.72
CA PHE A 10 -11.92 1.22 -1.56
C PHE A 10 -10.58 0.79 -0.97
N ILE A 11 -10.57 0.25 0.25
CA ILE A 11 -9.36 -0.10 1.01
C ILE A 11 -9.33 -1.60 1.25
N THR A 12 -8.34 -2.30 0.68
CA THR A 12 -8.10 -3.72 1.00
C THR A 12 -7.29 -3.87 2.29
N GLY A 13 -7.59 -4.90 3.10
CA GLY A 13 -7.10 -4.99 4.48
C GLY A 13 -7.58 -3.79 5.31
N GLY A 14 -8.80 -3.31 5.01
CA GLY A 14 -9.34 -2.06 5.52
C GLY A 14 -9.90 -2.12 6.94
N ALA A 15 -10.05 -3.32 7.50
CA ALA A 15 -10.72 -3.51 8.79
C ALA A 15 -9.77 -3.61 9.99
N SER A 16 -8.44 -3.58 9.77
CA SER A 16 -7.45 -3.64 10.84
C SER A 16 -6.21 -2.81 10.55
N GLY A 17 -5.38 -2.58 11.58
CA GLY A 17 -4.07 -1.96 11.45
C GLY A 17 -4.07 -0.68 10.61
N ILE A 18 -3.13 -0.58 9.66
CA ILE A 18 -2.95 0.58 8.77
C ILE A 18 -4.23 0.86 7.95
N GLY A 19 -4.89 -0.18 7.42
CA GLY A 19 -6.11 -0.02 6.62
C GLY A 19 -7.25 0.60 7.42
N LEU A 20 -7.45 0.18 8.66
CA LEU A 20 -8.43 0.80 9.56
C LEU A 20 -8.01 2.22 9.95
N GLY A 21 -6.72 2.47 10.12
CA GLY A 21 -6.19 3.83 10.32
C GLY A 21 -6.52 4.75 9.14
N MET A 22 -6.31 4.28 7.89
CA MET A 22 -6.74 4.99 6.68
C MET A 22 -8.26 5.22 6.68
N ALA A 23 -9.05 4.18 6.96
CA ALA A 23 -10.52 4.29 6.97
C ALA A 23 -11.00 5.38 7.93
N ARG A 24 -10.43 5.42 9.14
CA ARG A 24 -10.75 6.44 10.15
C ARG A 24 -10.34 7.85 9.71
N ALA A 25 -9.13 8.02 9.20
CA ALA A 25 -8.62 9.29 8.71
C ALA A 25 -9.45 9.81 7.52
N PHE A 26 -9.83 8.92 6.60
CA PHE A 26 -10.62 9.28 5.41
C PHE A 26 -12.05 9.68 5.78
N VAL A 27 -12.69 8.95 6.68
CA VAL A 27 -14.03 9.32 7.19
C VAL A 27 -13.98 10.66 7.92
N ALA A 28 -12.97 10.89 8.76
CA ALA A 28 -12.77 12.19 9.42
C ALA A 28 -12.52 13.32 8.41
N GLY A 29 -11.90 13.01 7.27
CA GLY A 29 -11.71 13.94 6.15
C GLY A 29 -12.94 14.14 5.26
N GLY A 30 -14.13 13.59 5.62
CA GLY A 30 -15.38 13.75 4.89
C GLY A 30 -15.62 12.73 3.76
N MET A 31 -14.80 11.68 3.66
CA MET A 31 -14.95 10.63 2.66
C MET A 31 -15.97 9.56 3.08
N ARG A 32 -16.33 8.70 2.11
CA ARG A 32 -16.99 7.41 2.35
C ARG A 32 -15.97 6.30 2.09
N VAL A 33 -16.04 5.22 2.85
CA VAL A 33 -15.02 4.16 2.80
C VAL A 33 -15.63 2.78 2.69
N VAL A 34 -15.16 2.00 1.72
CA VAL A 34 -15.37 0.57 1.63
C VAL A 34 -14.16 -0.13 2.25
N MET A 35 -14.38 -0.84 3.35
CA MET A 35 -13.39 -1.65 4.04
C MET A 35 -13.53 -3.10 3.58
N ALA A 36 -12.62 -3.56 2.72
CA ALA A 36 -12.55 -4.95 2.28
C ALA A 36 -11.46 -5.68 3.05
N ASP A 37 -11.79 -6.77 3.74
CA ASP A 37 -10.84 -7.54 4.55
C ASP A 37 -11.17 -9.03 4.47
N ILE A 38 -10.15 -9.90 4.57
CA ILE A 38 -10.36 -11.36 4.55
C ILE A 38 -10.98 -11.85 5.88
N ARG A 39 -10.80 -11.09 6.96
CA ARG A 39 -11.25 -11.43 8.31
C ARG A 39 -12.60 -10.78 8.62
N GLU A 40 -13.64 -11.59 8.62
CA GLU A 40 -15.02 -11.15 8.92
C GLU A 40 -15.15 -10.59 10.35
N ASP A 41 -14.41 -11.15 11.31
CA ASP A 41 -14.39 -10.66 12.69
C ASP A 41 -13.79 -9.24 12.78
N HIS A 42 -12.75 -8.94 12.00
CA HIS A 42 -12.20 -7.59 11.91
C HIS A 42 -13.20 -6.62 11.24
N VAL A 43 -13.87 -7.04 10.16
CA VAL A 43 -14.90 -6.23 9.49
C VAL A 43 -16.01 -5.87 10.47
N SER A 44 -16.54 -6.84 11.19
CA SER A 44 -17.61 -6.65 12.19
C SER A 44 -17.18 -5.70 13.31
N ALA A 45 -15.97 -5.90 13.86
CA ALA A 45 -15.42 -5.03 14.89
C ALA A 45 -15.20 -3.58 14.41
N ALA A 46 -14.72 -3.40 13.17
CA ALA A 46 -14.54 -2.08 12.57
C ALA A 46 -15.89 -1.36 12.38
N LEU A 47 -16.90 -2.06 11.85
CA LEU A 47 -18.24 -1.49 11.66
C LEU A 47 -18.86 -1.05 13.00
N THR A 48 -18.76 -1.86 14.06
CA THR A 48 -19.22 -1.50 15.42
C THR A 48 -18.51 -0.24 15.94
N ARG A 49 -17.22 -0.08 15.66
CA ARG A 49 -16.45 1.10 16.04
C ARG A 49 -16.98 2.37 15.36
N PHE A 50 -17.26 2.31 14.04
CA PHE A 50 -17.83 3.45 13.30
C PHE A 50 -19.27 3.76 13.72
N GLU A 51 -20.06 2.73 14.04
CA GLU A 51 -21.41 2.89 14.59
C GLU A 51 -21.39 3.63 15.94
N SER A 52 -20.51 3.20 16.85
CA SER A 52 -20.30 3.87 18.15
C SER A 52 -19.84 5.32 18.03
N ALA A 53 -19.20 5.67 16.92
CA ALA A 53 -18.77 7.04 16.60
C ALA A 53 -19.83 7.85 15.82
N GLY A 54 -21.02 7.28 15.54
CA GLY A 54 -22.08 7.93 14.74
C GLY A 54 -21.72 8.10 13.25
N GLN A 55 -20.83 7.27 12.72
CA GLN A 55 -20.29 7.37 11.35
C GLN A 55 -20.60 6.13 10.49
N ARG A 56 -21.60 5.34 10.90
CA ARG A 56 -21.93 4.07 10.25
C ARG A 56 -22.35 4.22 8.78
N ASP A 57 -23.00 5.33 8.45
CA ASP A 57 -23.42 5.70 7.09
C ASP A 57 -22.27 6.07 6.15
N ARG A 58 -21.10 6.36 6.70
CA ARG A 58 -19.88 6.68 5.95
C ARG A 58 -19.05 5.45 5.57
N VAL A 59 -19.37 4.27 6.10
CA VAL A 59 -18.57 3.07 5.90
C VAL A 59 -19.39 1.89 5.42
N HIS A 60 -18.79 1.09 4.54
CA HIS A 60 -19.29 -0.22 4.13
C HIS A 60 -18.22 -1.25 4.33
N GLY A 61 -18.52 -2.34 5.03
CA GLY A 61 -17.60 -3.45 5.29
C GLY A 61 -17.99 -4.68 4.49
N LEU A 62 -17.03 -5.34 3.88
CA LEU A 62 -17.24 -6.59 3.15
C LEU A 62 -16.06 -7.55 3.31
N THR A 63 -16.34 -8.85 3.24
CA THR A 63 -15.32 -9.89 3.28
C THR A 63 -14.75 -10.11 1.88
N LEU A 64 -13.41 -10.02 1.74
CA LEU A 64 -12.72 -10.20 0.47
C LEU A 64 -11.37 -10.87 0.67
N ASP A 65 -11.17 -12.01 -0.01
CA ASP A 65 -9.84 -12.51 -0.33
C ASP A 65 -9.36 -11.80 -1.61
N VAL A 66 -8.30 -10.99 -1.50
CA VAL A 66 -7.75 -10.22 -2.64
C VAL A 66 -7.21 -11.11 -3.76
N THR A 67 -6.99 -12.41 -3.49
CA THR A 67 -6.54 -13.39 -4.49
C THR A 67 -7.68 -13.93 -5.36
N ASP A 68 -8.95 -13.80 -4.90
CA ASP A 68 -10.15 -14.21 -5.64
C ASP A 68 -10.61 -13.09 -6.60
N ARG A 69 -10.32 -13.26 -7.89
CA ARG A 69 -10.71 -12.30 -8.94
C ARG A 69 -12.23 -12.10 -9.05
N THR A 70 -12.98 -13.19 -8.91
CA THR A 70 -14.44 -13.14 -8.98
C THR A 70 -15.02 -12.46 -7.74
N GLY A 71 -14.49 -12.77 -6.57
CA GLY A 71 -14.81 -12.10 -5.31
C GLY A 71 -14.51 -10.61 -5.38
N TYR A 72 -13.38 -10.23 -5.99
CA TYR A 72 -13.01 -8.83 -6.15
C TYR A 72 -14.00 -8.07 -7.04
N ALA A 73 -14.44 -8.67 -8.17
CA ALA A 73 -15.45 -8.06 -9.04
C ALA A 73 -16.78 -7.84 -8.28
N ARG A 74 -17.26 -8.87 -7.56
CA ARG A 74 -18.49 -8.74 -6.73
C ARG A 74 -18.34 -7.65 -5.65
N ALA A 75 -17.18 -7.56 -5.01
CA ALA A 75 -16.90 -6.52 -4.00
C ALA A 75 -16.93 -5.11 -4.60
N ALA A 76 -16.43 -4.94 -5.81
CA ALA A 76 -16.48 -3.66 -6.52
C ALA A 76 -17.92 -3.29 -6.91
N ASP A 77 -18.71 -4.24 -7.41
CA ASP A 77 -20.13 -4.05 -7.73
C ASP A 77 -20.93 -3.66 -6.47
N ASP A 78 -20.66 -4.31 -5.35
CA ASP A 78 -21.30 -4.01 -4.08
C ASP A 78 -20.95 -2.61 -3.56
N ALA A 79 -19.69 -2.22 -3.68
CA ALA A 79 -19.23 -0.88 -3.33
C ALA A 79 -19.94 0.21 -4.14
N GLU A 80 -20.08 0.02 -5.46
CA GLU A 80 -20.79 0.95 -6.33
C GLU A 80 -22.31 0.94 -6.09
N ARG A 81 -22.89 -0.21 -5.74
CA ARG A 81 -24.31 -0.30 -5.36
C ARG A 81 -24.61 0.52 -4.09
N VAL A 82 -23.68 0.54 -3.11
CA VAL A 82 -23.86 1.24 -1.84
C VAL A 82 -23.57 2.74 -1.95
N PHE A 83 -22.47 3.11 -2.60
CA PHE A 83 -21.99 4.51 -2.63
C PHE A 83 -22.07 5.18 -4.01
N GLY A 84 -22.48 4.44 -5.05
CA GLY A 84 -22.67 4.96 -6.41
C GLY A 84 -21.37 5.16 -7.20
N ARG A 85 -20.20 5.01 -6.55
CA ARG A 85 -18.89 5.30 -7.17
C ARG A 85 -17.72 4.71 -6.39
N ILE A 86 -16.57 4.64 -7.04
CA ILE A 86 -15.25 4.47 -6.40
C ILE A 86 -14.32 5.52 -7.02
N ASP A 87 -13.63 6.31 -6.19
CA ASP A 87 -12.72 7.37 -6.61
C ASP A 87 -11.26 7.05 -6.28
N ILE A 88 -11.04 6.30 -5.21
CA ILE A 88 -9.71 6.00 -4.69
C ILE A 88 -9.61 4.49 -4.44
N LEU A 89 -8.52 3.90 -4.92
CA LEU A 89 -8.13 2.53 -4.61
C LEU A 89 -6.92 2.54 -3.67
N CYS A 90 -7.06 1.95 -2.47
CA CYS A 90 -5.93 1.66 -1.59
C CYS A 90 -5.66 0.16 -1.58
N ASN A 91 -4.69 -0.28 -2.37
CA ASN A 91 -4.14 -1.62 -2.31
C ASN A 91 -3.27 -1.75 -1.06
N ASN A 92 -3.89 -2.09 0.07
CA ASN A 92 -3.23 -2.11 1.37
C ASN A 92 -3.13 -3.51 1.97
N ALA A 93 -3.99 -4.46 1.61
CA ALA A 93 -3.90 -5.83 2.07
C ALA A 93 -2.48 -6.41 1.89
N GLY A 94 -1.97 -7.04 2.90
CA GLY A 94 -0.63 -7.61 2.89
C GLY A 94 -0.37 -8.51 4.09
N ILE A 95 0.68 -9.28 3.99
CA ILE A 95 1.12 -10.27 4.99
C ILE A 95 2.58 -10.05 5.36
N GLY A 96 2.95 -10.37 6.59
CA GLY A 96 4.31 -10.24 7.10
C GLY A 96 5.08 -11.57 6.94
N LEU A 97 5.67 -11.79 5.79
CA LEU A 97 6.52 -12.96 5.53
C LEU A 97 7.98 -12.63 5.82
N ILE A 98 8.43 -12.94 7.05
CA ILE A 98 9.78 -12.69 7.51
C ILE A 98 10.38 -14.00 8.02
N GLY A 99 11.51 -14.41 7.46
CA GLY A 99 12.24 -15.61 7.84
C GLY A 99 13.48 -15.82 6.98
N PRO A 100 14.45 -16.66 7.45
CA PRO A 100 15.67 -16.96 6.71
C PRO A 100 15.36 -17.61 5.37
N LEU A 101 15.96 -17.10 4.29
CA LEU A 101 15.79 -17.65 2.93
C LEU A 101 16.08 -19.15 2.87
N ALA A 102 17.06 -19.64 3.66
CA ALA A 102 17.41 -21.06 3.74
C ALA A 102 16.30 -21.96 4.29
N LYS A 103 15.32 -21.40 5.01
CA LYS A 103 14.15 -22.15 5.51
C LYS A 103 12.92 -22.03 4.60
N CYS A 104 12.96 -21.12 3.61
CA CYS A 104 11.84 -20.81 2.75
C CYS A 104 11.40 -22.04 1.93
N GLN A 105 10.10 -22.27 1.83
CA GLN A 105 9.47 -23.29 1.00
C GLN A 105 8.67 -22.66 -0.13
N TRP A 106 8.31 -23.44 -1.16
CA TRP A 106 7.53 -22.93 -2.30
C TRP A 106 6.22 -22.27 -1.87
N GLY A 107 5.53 -22.84 -0.88
CA GLY A 107 4.29 -22.27 -0.36
C GLY A 107 4.44 -20.87 0.26
N ASP A 108 5.62 -20.53 0.80
CA ASP A 108 5.88 -19.17 1.30
C ASP A 108 5.97 -18.16 0.15
N TRP A 109 6.64 -18.55 -0.96
CA TRP A 109 6.71 -17.76 -2.18
C TRP A 109 5.33 -17.58 -2.81
N ASP A 110 4.62 -18.68 -3.03
CA ASP A 110 3.31 -18.68 -3.68
C ASP A 110 2.31 -17.83 -2.92
N TRP A 111 2.23 -17.99 -1.61
CA TRP A 111 1.34 -17.19 -0.78
C TRP A 111 1.72 -15.71 -0.78
N GLY A 112 3.01 -15.41 -0.62
CA GLY A 112 3.53 -14.04 -0.66
C GLY A 112 3.20 -13.32 -1.96
N ILE A 113 3.44 -13.99 -3.10
CA ILE A 113 3.15 -13.47 -4.44
C ILE A 113 1.64 -13.30 -4.63
N GLN A 114 0.84 -14.31 -4.26
CA GLN A 114 -0.61 -14.24 -4.46
C GLN A 114 -1.23 -13.07 -3.70
N VAL A 115 -0.90 -12.88 -2.43
CA VAL A 115 -1.49 -11.79 -1.64
C VAL A 115 -0.91 -10.43 -2.03
N MET A 116 0.43 -10.28 -2.02
CA MET A 116 1.06 -8.96 -2.09
C MET A 116 1.31 -8.47 -3.51
N ILE A 117 1.26 -9.34 -4.53
CA ILE A 117 1.42 -8.97 -5.94
C ILE A 117 0.12 -9.20 -6.71
N THR A 118 -0.36 -10.46 -6.78
CA THR A 118 -1.58 -10.77 -7.54
C THR A 118 -2.81 -10.04 -6.96
N GLY A 119 -2.92 -9.93 -5.63
CA GLY A 119 -3.99 -9.14 -4.99
C GLY A 119 -4.00 -7.68 -5.43
N VAL A 120 -2.84 -7.04 -5.56
CA VAL A 120 -2.72 -5.66 -6.06
C VAL A 120 -3.11 -5.59 -7.55
N ILE A 121 -2.64 -6.54 -8.37
CA ILE A 121 -3.03 -6.63 -9.78
C ILE A 121 -4.55 -6.77 -9.92
N ASN A 122 -5.18 -7.62 -9.10
CA ASN A 122 -6.64 -7.79 -9.10
C ASN A 122 -7.36 -6.47 -8.77
N GLY A 123 -6.85 -5.71 -7.79
CA GLY A 123 -7.37 -4.39 -7.44
C GLY A 123 -7.28 -3.41 -8.60
N ILE A 124 -6.12 -3.31 -9.23
CA ILE A 124 -5.89 -2.44 -10.38
C ILE A 124 -6.82 -2.85 -11.54
N GLN A 125 -6.86 -4.12 -11.90
CA GLN A 125 -7.65 -4.60 -13.03
C GLN A 125 -9.17 -4.47 -12.80
N THR A 126 -9.63 -4.49 -11.55
CA THR A 126 -11.05 -4.43 -11.22
C THR A 126 -11.54 -2.99 -10.96
N ILE A 127 -10.77 -2.20 -10.20
CA ILE A 127 -11.20 -0.89 -9.71
C ILE A 127 -10.76 0.26 -10.64
N LEU A 128 -9.51 0.22 -11.16
CA LEU A 128 -9.00 1.32 -11.97
C LEU A 128 -9.84 1.58 -13.24
N PRO A 129 -10.35 0.57 -13.99
CA PRO A 129 -11.26 0.83 -15.10
C PRO A 129 -12.53 1.59 -14.71
N ARG A 130 -13.08 1.34 -13.51
CA ARG A 130 -14.27 2.03 -12.97
C ARG A 130 -13.96 3.50 -12.65
N ILE A 131 -12.80 3.78 -12.05
CA ILE A 131 -12.31 5.15 -11.83
C ILE A 131 -12.15 5.87 -13.17
N ARG A 132 -11.48 5.25 -14.15
CA ARG A 132 -11.22 5.82 -15.48
C ARG A 132 -12.51 6.12 -16.26
N ALA A 133 -13.50 5.22 -16.20
CA ALA A 133 -14.76 5.37 -16.92
C ALA A 133 -15.52 6.64 -16.54
N ARG A 134 -15.32 7.15 -15.32
CA ARG A 134 -15.97 8.38 -14.84
C ARG A 134 -15.34 9.66 -15.40
N ARG A 135 -14.09 9.64 -15.84
CA ARG A 135 -13.34 10.80 -16.36
C ARG A 135 -13.28 12.00 -15.38
N GLU A 136 -13.40 11.75 -14.09
CA GLU A 136 -13.37 12.77 -13.02
C GLU A 136 -12.02 12.78 -12.28
N GLY A 137 -11.05 12.01 -12.78
CA GLY A 137 -9.81 11.74 -12.07
C GLY A 137 -10.00 10.72 -10.95
N GLY A 138 -8.97 10.56 -10.13
CA GLY A 138 -8.97 9.59 -9.05
C GLY A 138 -7.60 9.48 -8.38
N HIS A 139 -7.44 8.45 -7.54
CA HIS A 139 -6.15 8.17 -6.93
C HIS A 139 -5.95 6.67 -6.66
N VAL A 140 -4.73 6.18 -6.83
CA VAL A 140 -4.32 4.83 -6.43
C VAL A 140 -3.20 4.94 -5.40
N VAL A 141 -3.37 4.28 -4.27
CA VAL A 141 -2.33 4.11 -3.24
C VAL A 141 -1.92 2.65 -3.21
N ASN A 142 -0.67 2.36 -3.53
CA ASN A 142 -0.12 1.01 -3.37
C ASN A 142 0.75 0.97 -2.11
N THR A 143 0.36 0.15 -1.14
CA THR A 143 1.10 -0.01 0.11
C THR A 143 2.33 -0.89 -0.11
N SER A 144 3.48 -0.24 -0.22
CA SER A 144 4.79 -0.83 -0.13
C SER A 144 5.22 -1.01 1.34
N SER A 145 6.43 -0.69 1.65
CA SER A 145 7.07 -0.64 2.98
C SER A 145 8.40 0.08 2.86
N MET A 146 8.95 0.57 3.95
CA MET A 146 10.36 0.95 3.97
C MET A 146 11.26 -0.22 3.56
N THR A 147 10.87 -1.47 3.88
CA THR A 147 11.58 -2.68 3.42
C THR A 147 11.56 -2.87 1.90
N GLY A 148 10.62 -2.26 1.18
CA GLY A 148 10.62 -2.23 -0.29
C GLY A 148 11.70 -1.34 -0.90
N ILE A 149 12.31 -0.46 -0.08
CA ILE A 149 13.39 0.44 -0.49
C ILE A 149 14.68 0.13 0.28
N LEU A 150 14.59 0.00 1.60
CA LEU A 150 15.69 -0.33 2.50
C LEU A 150 15.51 -1.76 2.99
N THR A 151 16.05 -2.72 2.22
CA THR A 151 15.90 -4.14 2.52
C THR A 151 16.63 -4.54 3.80
N ILE A 152 16.08 -5.51 4.52
CA ILE A 152 16.68 -6.09 5.72
C ILE A 152 16.89 -7.61 5.52
N PRO A 153 17.87 -8.22 6.19
CA PRO A 153 18.03 -9.67 6.20
C PRO A 153 16.75 -10.38 6.66
N ASN A 154 16.55 -11.59 6.18
CA ASN A 154 15.38 -12.45 6.49
C ASN A 154 14.03 -11.93 5.98
N ALA A 155 14.00 -10.95 5.07
CA ALA A 155 12.77 -10.40 4.53
C ALA A 155 12.68 -10.57 2.99
N SER A 156 13.33 -11.57 2.39
CA SER A 156 13.51 -11.67 0.94
C SER A 156 12.19 -11.64 0.15
N ILE A 157 11.20 -12.47 0.53
CA ILE A 157 9.90 -12.52 -0.15
C ILE A 157 9.15 -11.18 0.05
N TYR A 158 9.14 -10.70 1.28
CA TYR A 158 8.47 -9.45 1.63
C TYR A 158 9.12 -8.26 0.91
N ALA A 159 10.45 -8.16 0.95
CA ALA A 159 11.19 -7.10 0.27
C ALA A 159 10.95 -7.11 -1.25
N MET A 160 11.00 -8.29 -1.88
CA MET A 160 10.69 -8.44 -3.30
C MET A 160 9.30 -7.89 -3.64
N ALA A 161 8.27 -8.34 -2.93
CA ALA A 161 6.90 -7.90 -3.19
C ALA A 161 6.72 -6.39 -2.94
N LYS A 162 7.32 -5.86 -1.87
CA LYS A 162 7.21 -4.43 -1.54
C LYS A 162 8.03 -3.53 -2.46
N SER A 163 9.17 -4.01 -2.97
CA SER A 163 9.92 -3.30 -4.03
C SER A 163 9.13 -3.25 -5.35
N ALA A 164 8.45 -4.34 -5.70
CA ALA A 164 7.58 -4.37 -6.88
C ALA A 164 6.48 -3.30 -6.81
N MET A 165 5.93 -3.02 -5.62
CA MET A 165 4.91 -1.97 -5.44
C MET A 165 5.46 -0.57 -5.68
N VAL A 166 6.73 -0.31 -5.37
CA VAL A 166 7.39 0.97 -5.68
C VAL A 166 7.48 1.17 -7.19
N GLY A 167 8.11 0.22 -7.90
CA GLY A 167 8.29 0.31 -9.35
C GLY A 167 6.96 0.36 -10.11
N LEU A 168 5.97 -0.43 -9.69
CA LEU A 168 4.62 -0.39 -10.26
C LEU A 168 3.97 1.00 -10.09
N SER A 169 4.07 1.59 -8.90
CA SER A 169 3.49 2.91 -8.63
C SER A 169 4.16 4.01 -9.44
N GLU A 170 5.48 3.94 -9.61
CA GLU A 170 6.25 4.87 -10.44
C GLU A 170 5.82 4.82 -11.90
N ALA A 171 5.70 3.60 -12.48
CA ALA A 171 5.24 3.42 -13.85
C ALA A 171 3.80 3.92 -14.05
N MET A 172 2.87 3.46 -13.19
CA MET A 172 1.47 3.87 -13.25
C MET A 172 1.28 5.38 -13.13
N ARG A 173 2.10 6.05 -12.31
CA ARG A 173 2.01 7.51 -12.15
C ARG A 173 2.23 8.25 -13.46
N GLY A 174 3.23 7.84 -14.23
CA GLY A 174 3.48 8.43 -15.56
C GLY A 174 2.36 8.14 -16.55
N GLU A 175 1.86 6.91 -16.55
CA GLU A 175 0.81 6.46 -17.47
C GLU A 175 -0.54 7.16 -17.21
N LEU A 176 -0.90 7.39 -15.94
CA LEU A 176 -2.22 7.87 -15.54
C LEU A 176 -2.31 9.38 -15.35
N ALA A 177 -1.18 10.10 -15.48
CA ALA A 177 -1.12 11.55 -15.27
C ALA A 177 -2.07 12.32 -16.19
N ALA A 178 -2.15 11.94 -17.47
CA ALA A 178 -3.02 12.57 -18.46
C ALA A 178 -4.53 12.38 -18.16
N GLU A 179 -4.88 11.38 -17.35
CA GLU A 179 -6.25 11.09 -16.93
C GLU A 179 -6.61 11.75 -15.58
N ASN A 180 -5.70 12.58 -15.04
CA ASN A 180 -5.82 13.19 -13.71
C ASN A 180 -6.02 12.15 -12.60
N ILE A 181 -5.39 10.97 -12.74
CA ILE A 181 -5.37 9.92 -11.73
C ILE A 181 -4.00 9.93 -11.07
N GLY A 182 -3.97 10.30 -9.79
CA GLY A 182 -2.76 10.27 -8.97
C GLY A 182 -2.37 8.83 -8.60
N VAL A 183 -1.07 8.60 -8.43
CA VAL A 183 -0.57 7.33 -7.90
C VAL A 183 0.47 7.60 -6.83
N SER A 184 0.34 6.92 -5.69
CA SER A 184 1.28 7.00 -4.58
C SER A 184 1.83 5.63 -4.20
N ALA A 185 3.14 5.54 -4.07
CA ALA A 185 3.81 4.47 -3.34
C ALA A 185 3.83 4.83 -1.86
N PHE A 186 2.99 4.17 -1.06
CA PHE A 186 2.98 4.34 0.37
C PHE A 186 3.98 3.38 1.02
N CYS A 187 5.00 3.92 1.68
CA CYS A 187 6.14 3.19 2.21
C CYS A 187 6.23 3.37 3.74
N PRO A 188 5.34 2.73 4.52
CA PRO A 188 5.40 2.83 5.98
C PRO A 188 6.63 2.13 6.54
N GLY A 189 7.16 2.69 7.62
CA GLY A 189 8.02 1.99 8.57
C GLY A 189 7.19 1.23 9.61
N PRO A 190 7.70 0.99 10.83
CA PRO A 190 6.95 0.29 11.87
C PRO A 190 5.69 1.06 12.30
N VAL A 191 4.53 0.40 12.18
CA VAL A 191 3.20 0.91 12.57
C VAL A 191 2.52 -0.12 13.45
N GLN A 192 1.79 0.31 14.47
CA GLN A 192 0.96 -0.54 15.31
C GLN A 192 -0.15 -1.16 14.46
N SER A 193 -0.02 -2.45 14.14
CA SER A 193 -0.89 -3.15 13.21
C SER A 193 -0.99 -4.63 13.55
N SER A 194 -1.96 -5.30 12.93
CA SER A 194 -2.18 -6.76 13.06
C SER A 194 -1.30 -7.60 12.12
N ILE A 195 -0.25 -7.02 11.51
CA ILE A 195 0.59 -7.77 10.55
C ILE A 195 1.30 -8.96 11.19
N GLY A 196 1.52 -8.94 12.49
CA GLY A 196 2.05 -10.09 13.25
C GLY A 196 1.11 -11.28 13.27
N GLU A 197 -0.19 -11.11 13.02
CA GLU A 197 -1.20 -12.17 12.98
C GLU A 197 -1.30 -12.86 11.62
N THR A 198 -0.38 -12.60 10.72
CA THR A 198 -0.36 -13.13 9.34
C THR A 198 -0.61 -14.65 9.28
N GLY A 199 0.00 -15.42 10.18
CA GLY A 199 -0.15 -16.87 10.23
C GLY A 199 -1.61 -17.36 10.32
N ARG A 200 -2.52 -16.58 10.92
CA ARG A 200 -3.95 -16.92 11.06
C ARG A 200 -4.70 -16.92 9.72
N THR A 201 -4.19 -16.24 8.71
CA THR A 201 -4.81 -16.14 7.39
C THR A 201 -4.12 -17.01 6.34
N ARG A 202 -3.11 -17.81 6.75
CA ARG A 202 -2.38 -18.68 5.83
C ARG A 202 -3.30 -19.81 5.35
N PRO A 203 -3.58 -19.93 4.04
CA PRO A 203 -4.36 -21.02 3.49
C PRO A 203 -3.70 -22.39 3.71
N ALA A 204 -4.51 -23.43 3.92
CA ALA A 204 -4.04 -24.78 4.23
C ALA A 204 -3.05 -25.35 3.18
N GLN A 205 -3.24 -25.00 1.90
CA GLN A 205 -2.34 -25.41 0.81
C GLN A 205 -0.92 -24.86 0.91
N PHE A 206 -0.72 -23.78 1.65
CA PHE A 206 0.58 -23.14 1.87
C PHE A 206 1.13 -23.37 3.27
N ALA A 207 0.45 -24.20 4.09
CA ALA A 207 0.83 -24.51 5.47
C ALA A 207 1.57 -25.85 5.56
N GLY A 208 1.93 -26.27 6.76
CA GLY A 208 2.59 -27.53 7.04
C GLY A 208 3.94 -27.65 6.33
N ALA A 209 4.15 -28.73 5.57
CA ALA A 209 5.39 -28.98 4.83
C ALA A 209 5.66 -27.96 3.71
N ASN A 210 4.65 -27.21 3.29
CA ASN A 210 4.79 -26.15 2.29
C ASN A 210 5.11 -24.78 2.91
N SER A 211 5.33 -24.70 4.24
CA SER A 211 5.74 -23.47 4.93
C SER A 211 7.03 -23.67 5.70
N GLY A 212 8.05 -22.89 5.39
CA GLY A 212 9.27 -22.79 6.20
C GLY A 212 9.20 -21.74 7.31
N PHE A 213 8.15 -20.90 7.30
CA PHE A 213 8.01 -19.76 8.22
C PHE A 213 6.92 -19.94 9.29
N GLY A 214 6.19 -21.05 9.29
CA GLY A 214 5.06 -21.25 10.21
C GLY A 214 5.40 -21.16 11.71
N GLU A 215 6.62 -21.54 12.13
CA GLU A 215 7.08 -21.37 13.51
C GLU A 215 7.37 -19.90 13.82
N LEU A 216 8.02 -19.19 12.88
CA LEU A 216 8.31 -17.76 13.00
C LEU A 216 7.03 -16.93 13.05
N GLU A 217 6.05 -17.26 12.24
CA GLU A 217 4.73 -16.60 12.24
C GLU A 217 4.06 -16.73 13.60
N ARG A 218 4.07 -17.92 14.23
CA ARG A 218 3.54 -18.09 15.59
C ARG A 218 4.30 -17.29 16.63
N THR A 219 5.62 -17.14 16.46
CA THR A 219 6.45 -16.33 17.36
C THR A 219 6.14 -14.84 17.20
N LEU A 220 5.95 -14.37 15.96
CA LEU A 220 5.61 -12.98 15.67
C LEU A 220 4.21 -12.62 16.18
N GLU A 221 3.26 -13.54 16.07
CA GLU A 221 1.90 -13.37 16.59
C GLU A 221 1.87 -13.14 18.11
N GLN A 222 2.77 -13.76 18.85
CA GLN A 222 2.88 -13.62 20.31
C GLN A 222 3.69 -12.39 20.73
N ARG A 223 4.38 -11.73 19.80
CA ARG A 223 5.23 -10.60 20.11
C ARG A 223 4.39 -9.34 20.32
N PRO A 224 4.54 -8.66 21.46
CA PRO A 224 3.82 -7.43 21.71
C PRO A 224 4.22 -6.33 20.70
N VAL A 225 3.22 -5.60 20.24
CA VAL A 225 3.44 -4.44 19.38
C VAL A 225 4.09 -3.33 20.21
N SER A 226 5.19 -2.75 19.72
CA SER A 226 5.88 -1.68 20.45
C SER A 226 5.02 -0.42 20.50
N PRO A 227 4.86 0.21 21.68
CA PRO A 227 4.18 1.49 21.81
C PRO A 227 4.93 2.66 21.16
N LEU A 228 6.21 2.46 20.79
CA LEU A 228 7.02 3.45 20.06
C LEU A 228 6.77 3.42 18.54
N TRP A 229 6.06 2.41 18.06
CA TRP A 229 5.66 2.37 16.65
C TRP A 229 4.55 3.38 16.39
N MET A 230 4.52 3.92 15.18
CA MET A 230 3.51 4.92 14.80
C MET A 230 2.09 4.39 15.01
N ASP A 231 1.20 5.23 15.52
CA ASP A 231 -0.22 4.92 15.59
C ASP A 231 -0.84 4.75 14.19
N ALA A 232 -1.79 3.82 14.07
CA ALA A 232 -2.39 3.50 12.78
C ALA A 232 -3.24 4.68 12.23
N LEU A 233 -3.87 5.49 13.09
CA LEU A 233 -4.62 6.67 12.65
C LEU A 233 -3.68 7.74 12.12
N GLU A 234 -2.58 8.07 12.84
CA GLU A 234 -1.55 9.00 12.35
C GLU A 234 -1.01 8.55 10.99
N CYS A 235 -0.81 7.24 10.82
CA CYS A 235 -0.40 6.66 9.56
C CYS A 235 -1.43 6.93 8.44
N GLY A 236 -2.72 6.74 8.73
CA GLY A 236 -3.83 7.02 7.80
C GLY A 236 -3.93 8.50 7.43
N GLU A 237 -3.72 9.41 8.38
CA GLU A 237 -3.68 10.86 8.15
C GLU A 237 -2.57 11.26 7.18
N ARG A 238 -1.38 10.62 7.28
CA ARG A 238 -0.29 10.83 6.32
C ARG A 238 -0.65 10.37 4.91
N VAL A 239 -1.40 9.26 4.79
CA VAL A 239 -1.89 8.79 3.50
C VAL A 239 -2.91 9.76 2.92
N LEU A 240 -3.87 10.23 3.72
CA LEU A 240 -4.85 11.22 3.29
C LEU A 240 -4.18 12.52 2.80
N ALA A 241 -3.22 13.01 3.57
CA ALA A 241 -2.43 14.18 3.17
C ALA A 241 -1.67 13.91 1.85
N GLY A 242 -1.10 12.70 1.67
CA GLY A 242 -0.44 12.29 0.43
C GLY A 242 -1.36 12.28 -0.79
N ILE A 243 -2.59 11.80 -0.62
CA ILE A 243 -3.62 11.84 -1.68
C ILE A 243 -3.98 13.28 -2.03
N ARG A 244 -4.27 14.13 -1.04
CA ARG A 244 -4.62 15.55 -1.25
C ARG A 244 -3.54 16.30 -2.02
N HIS A 245 -2.27 16.08 -1.68
CA HIS A 245 -1.14 16.73 -2.33
C HIS A 245 -0.64 16.00 -3.59
N ASN A 246 -1.24 14.86 -3.92
CA ASN A 246 -0.82 14.02 -5.03
C ASN A 246 0.67 13.64 -4.94
N ASP A 247 1.12 13.19 -3.76
CA ASP A 247 2.51 12.76 -3.57
C ASP A 247 2.79 11.43 -4.22
N MET A 248 3.95 11.31 -4.84
CA MET A 248 4.41 10.05 -5.41
C MET A 248 4.87 9.06 -4.34
N TYR A 249 5.58 9.54 -3.32
CA TYR A 249 5.99 8.75 -2.16
C TYR A 249 5.38 9.29 -0.89
N ILE A 250 4.83 8.38 -0.07
CA ILE A 250 4.31 8.69 1.25
C ILE A 250 5.12 7.91 2.27
N PHE A 251 5.98 8.60 3.01
CA PHE A 251 6.78 8.04 4.09
C PHE A 251 6.18 8.37 5.45
N THR A 252 6.43 7.52 6.44
CA THR A 252 5.90 7.70 7.79
C THR A 252 6.92 8.22 8.79
N GLN A 253 8.16 7.73 8.79
CA GLN A 253 9.19 8.09 9.77
C GLN A 253 10.40 8.75 9.09
N ARG A 254 10.84 9.87 9.69
CA ARG A 254 12.01 10.63 9.24
C ARG A 254 13.32 9.88 9.44
N GLU A 255 13.36 8.96 10.37
CA GLU A 255 14.53 8.18 10.77
C GLU A 255 15.10 7.35 9.61
N PHE A 256 14.30 7.09 8.59
CA PHE A 256 14.74 6.37 7.39
C PHE A 256 15.49 7.24 6.37
N ARG A 257 15.60 8.55 6.60
CA ARG A 257 16.19 9.46 5.61
C ARG A 257 17.68 9.19 5.43
N GLU A 258 18.45 9.12 6.51
CA GLU A 258 19.89 8.91 6.45
C GLU A 258 20.26 7.54 5.83
N PRO A 259 19.63 6.40 6.23
CA PRO A 259 19.81 5.12 5.54
C PRO A 259 19.46 5.16 4.03
N MET A 260 18.43 5.95 3.65
CA MET A 260 18.06 6.14 2.26
C MET A 260 19.15 6.88 1.48
N GLU A 261 19.72 7.95 2.03
CA GLU A 261 20.83 8.67 1.43
C GLU A 261 22.07 7.78 1.26
N GLU A 262 22.35 6.91 2.23
CA GLU A 262 23.43 5.93 2.16
C GLU A 262 23.21 4.92 1.02
N ARG A 263 21.99 4.35 0.92
CA ARG A 263 21.63 3.46 -0.19
C ARG A 263 21.77 4.15 -1.56
N CYS A 264 21.28 5.38 -1.68
CA CYS A 264 21.40 6.13 -2.93
C CYS A 264 22.88 6.35 -3.31
N ARG A 265 23.73 6.71 -2.34
CA ARG A 265 25.18 6.85 -2.59
C ARG A 265 25.81 5.54 -3.06
N ALA A 266 25.46 4.39 -2.44
CA ALA A 266 25.97 3.09 -2.85
C ALA A 266 25.55 2.74 -4.29
N ILE A 267 24.31 3.05 -4.68
CA ILE A 267 23.83 2.84 -6.05
C ILE A 267 24.59 3.74 -7.03
N MET A 268 24.76 5.02 -6.70
CA MET A 268 25.47 5.96 -7.57
C MET A 268 26.95 5.60 -7.73
N ALA A 269 27.59 5.10 -6.68
CA ALA A 269 28.99 4.66 -6.72
C ALA A 269 29.22 3.39 -7.58
N ALA A 270 28.16 2.67 -7.93
CA ALA A 270 28.26 1.48 -8.79
C ALA A 270 28.28 1.81 -10.29
N PHE A 271 28.03 3.07 -10.69
CA PHE A 271 28.17 3.47 -12.08
C PHE A 271 29.65 3.53 -12.48
N PRO A 272 29.99 3.14 -13.74
CA PRO A 272 31.38 3.21 -14.23
C PRO A 272 31.86 4.66 -14.29
N ASP A 273 33.13 4.86 -13.90
CA ASP A 273 33.82 6.15 -14.01
C ASP A 273 34.40 6.31 -15.43
N GLU A 274 33.53 6.63 -16.37
CA GLU A 274 33.88 6.84 -17.78
C GLU A 274 33.16 8.08 -18.34
N PRO A 275 33.70 8.74 -19.38
CA PRO A 275 33.02 9.86 -20.03
C PRO A 275 31.66 9.44 -20.59
N ARG A 276 30.67 10.31 -20.45
CA ARG A 276 29.34 10.11 -21.03
C ARG A 276 29.42 10.02 -22.55
N ASN A 277 28.83 8.97 -23.12
CA ASN A 277 28.68 8.81 -24.56
C ASN A 277 27.40 9.55 -25.02
N GLU A 278 27.58 10.74 -25.63
CA GLU A 278 26.47 11.59 -26.04
C GLU A 278 25.62 10.99 -27.19
N ALA A 279 26.23 10.20 -28.08
CA ALA A 279 25.49 9.52 -29.13
C ALA A 279 24.55 8.46 -28.55
N ARG A 280 25.08 7.61 -27.64
CA ARG A 280 24.25 6.63 -26.91
C ARG A 280 23.17 7.30 -26.07
N ALA A 281 23.49 8.41 -25.39
CA ALA A 281 22.52 9.13 -24.57
C ALA A 281 21.35 9.68 -25.40
N ARG A 282 21.61 10.16 -26.64
CA ARG A 282 20.55 10.56 -27.57
C ARG A 282 19.67 9.39 -28.01
N GLU A 283 20.28 8.26 -28.33
CA GLU A 283 19.56 7.04 -28.74
C GLU A 283 18.58 6.55 -27.67
N ILE A 284 19.02 6.51 -26.41
CA ILE A 284 18.23 6.01 -25.27
C ILE A 284 17.53 7.10 -24.48
N HIS A 285 17.37 8.32 -25.05
CA HIS A 285 16.83 9.47 -24.30
C HIS A 285 15.47 9.19 -23.65
N PHE A 286 14.63 8.33 -24.27
CA PHE A 286 13.33 7.93 -23.75
C PHE A 286 13.41 7.12 -22.44
N LEU A 287 14.55 6.46 -22.16
CA LEU A 287 14.83 5.79 -20.90
C LEU A 287 15.40 6.74 -19.84
N LEU A 288 16.04 7.84 -20.28
CA LEU A 288 16.73 8.78 -19.39
C LEU A 288 15.82 9.94 -18.91
N ALA A 289 14.69 10.14 -19.58
CA ALA A 289 13.79 11.25 -19.30
C ALA A 289 12.53 10.76 -18.58
N ASN A 290 12.61 10.62 -17.26
CA ASN A 290 11.43 10.35 -16.46
C ASN A 290 11.00 11.61 -15.66
N PRO A 291 9.91 12.30 -16.07
CA PRO A 291 9.47 13.54 -15.44
C PRO A 291 9.03 13.36 -13.99
N ILE A 292 8.53 12.19 -13.60
CA ILE A 292 7.99 11.92 -12.25
C ILE A 292 9.02 12.17 -11.14
N TYR A 293 10.31 11.86 -11.38
CA TYR A 293 11.37 12.08 -10.40
C TYR A 293 11.71 13.57 -10.26
N ARG A 294 11.70 14.33 -11.37
CA ARG A 294 11.95 15.77 -11.36
C ARG A 294 10.83 16.52 -10.62
N GLU A 295 9.58 16.17 -10.90
CA GLU A 295 8.42 16.72 -10.21
C GLU A 295 8.45 16.42 -8.71
N GLY A 296 8.79 15.18 -8.34
CA GLY A 296 8.92 14.77 -6.94
C GLY A 296 10.03 15.53 -6.21
N ALA A 297 11.20 15.71 -6.85
CA ALA A 297 12.33 16.42 -6.27
C ALA A 297 12.12 17.93 -6.13
N ALA A 298 11.27 18.53 -6.96
CA ALA A 298 10.96 19.97 -6.92
C ALA A 298 10.00 20.35 -5.77
N ARG A 299 9.35 19.37 -5.13
CA ARG A 299 8.40 19.63 -4.04
C ARG A 299 9.13 19.94 -2.73
N PRO A 300 8.72 20.99 -1.99
CA PRO A 300 9.30 21.27 -0.69
C PRO A 300 8.98 20.17 0.32
N PRO A 301 9.88 19.88 1.29
CA PRO A 301 9.58 18.96 2.37
C PRO A 301 8.40 19.48 3.20
N ARG A 302 7.47 18.61 3.56
CA ARG A 302 6.30 18.96 4.38
C ARG A 302 6.69 19.33 5.80
N ARG A 303 6.05 20.38 6.31
CA ARG A 303 6.09 20.71 7.75
C ARG A 303 4.97 19.96 8.48
N LYS A 304 5.23 19.62 9.76
CA LYS A 304 4.27 18.87 10.60
C LYS A 304 2.90 19.56 10.75
N SER A 305 2.85 20.89 10.58
CA SER A 305 1.63 21.71 10.64
C SER A 305 0.69 21.58 9.42
N GLU A 306 1.16 20.98 8.31
CA GLU A 306 0.38 20.81 7.08
C GLU A 306 -0.31 19.45 7.01
N SER A 307 -0.12 18.60 8.01
CA SER A 307 -0.73 17.28 8.15
C SER A 307 -1.91 17.23 9.15
N ALA A 308 -2.27 18.36 9.75
CA ALA A 308 -3.48 18.46 10.56
C ALA A 308 -4.71 18.75 9.69
N PRO A 309 -5.88 18.17 10.02
CA PRO A 309 -7.13 18.35 9.29
C PRO A 309 -7.60 19.79 9.24
#